data_bd774c2753c8c9d5884b1ead4ef9c14c
#
_entry.id   bd774c2753c8c9d5884b1ead4ef9c14c
#
_cell.length_a   1.000
_cell.length_b   1.000
_cell.length_c   1.000
_cell.angle_alpha   90.00
_cell.angle_beta   90.00
_cell.angle_gamma   90.00
#
_symmetry.space_group_name_H-M   'P 1'
#
loop_
_entity.id
_entity.type
_entity.pdbx_description
1 polymer ?
#
loop_
_entity_poly.entity_id
_entity_poly.type
_entity_poly.pdbx_seq_one_letter_code
_entity_poly.pdbx_strand_id
1 'polypeptide(L)'
;MLLLTGQTAVVTGGAQGLGFAIAEQFVAEGARVVLGDLDLGATEAAAKQLGGEDAALAVRCNVTSGAEVNALVGAAVERFGGLDIMVNNAGITRDATMRKMTEEQFDQVIAVHLKGTWNGTKAAAAIMRENKRGAIVNMSSISGKVGLVGQTNYSAAKAGIVGMTKAAAKELAHLGVRVNAIQPGLIRSAMTEAMPQHIWDQKLAEVPMGRAGEPDEVAKVALFLASDLSSYMTGTVMEVTGGRFM
;
A
#
# COMPACT_ATOMS: atom_id res chain seq x y z
N MET A 1 1.00 18.06 18.07
CA MET A 1 -0.05 18.26 17.04
C MET A 1 -0.05 16.99 16.19
N LEU A 2 -1.23 16.38 16.01
CA LEU A 2 -1.36 15.16 15.19
C LEU A 2 -1.15 15.52 13.72
N LEU A 3 -0.46 14.66 12.98
CA LEU A 3 -0.01 14.93 11.60
C LEU A 3 -1.12 14.87 10.55
N LEU A 4 -2.20 14.13 10.81
CA LEU A 4 -3.29 13.88 9.86
C LEU A 4 -4.66 14.35 10.37
N THR A 5 -4.70 15.28 11.31
CA THR A 5 -5.96 15.79 11.89
C THR A 5 -6.93 16.25 10.80
N GLY A 6 -8.14 15.68 10.79
CA GLY A 6 -9.21 16.03 9.86
C GLY A 6 -9.03 15.52 8.43
N GLN A 7 -7.97 14.77 8.14
CA GLN A 7 -7.75 14.16 6.83
C GLN A 7 -8.49 12.81 6.72
N THR A 8 -8.85 12.46 5.50
CA THR A 8 -9.48 11.18 5.17
C THR A 8 -8.56 10.35 4.30
N ALA A 9 -8.32 9.10 4.71
CA ALA A 9 -7.48 8.15 4.00
C ALA A 9 -8.29 6.94 3.50
N VAL A 10 -7.92 6.42 2.33
CA VAL A 10 -8.35 5.10 1.85
C VAL A 10 -7.15 4.17 1.87
N VAL A 11 -7.30 2.96 2.42
CA VAL A 11 -6.27 1.93 2.46
C VAL A 11 -6.81 0.63 1.87
N THR A 12 -6.24 0.18 0.75
CA THR A 12 -6.59 -1.12 0.15
C THR A 12 -5.79 -2.26 0.78
N GLY A 13 -6.42 -3.44 0.94
CA GLY A 13 -5.82 -4.53 1.71
C GLY A 13 -5.70 -4.14 3.19
N GLY A 14 -6.71 -3.44 3.71
CA GLY A 14 -6.68 -2.81 5.04
C GLY A 14 -7.12 -3.72 6.19
N ALA A 15 -7.60 -4.93 5.90
CA ALA A 15 -8.14 -5.81 6.93
C ALA A 15 -7.05 -6.38 7.87
N GLN A 16 -5.79 -6.45 7.45
CA GLN A 16 -4.70 -7.09 8.20
C GLN A 16 -3.31 -6.61 7.76
N GLY A 17 -2.28 -7.05 8.46
CA GLY A 17 -0.88 -6.89 8.07
C GLY A 17 -0.45 -5.43 7.89
N LEU A 18 0.31 -5.15 6.82
CA LEU A 18 0.82 -3.79 6.56
C LEU A 18 -0.30 -2.76 6.36
N GLY A 19 -1.39 -3.15 5.66
CA GLY A 19 -2.51 -2.24 5.43
C GLY A 19 -3.20 -1.83 6.73
N PHE A 20 -3.43 -2.79 7.63
CA PHE A 20 -3.98 -2.50 8.95
C PHE A 20 -3.05 -1.62 9.79
N ALA A 21 -1.76 -1.95 9.86
CA ALA A 21 -0.78 -1.15 10.60
C ALA A 21 -0.67 0.29 10.09
N ILE A 22 -0.77 0.50 8.78
CA ILE A 22 -0.81 1.85 8.18
C ILE A 22 -2.10 2.57 8.61
N ALA A 23 -3.25 1.91 8.53
CA ALA A 23 -4.52 2.49 8.94
C ALA A 23 -4.54 2.85 10.43
N GLU A 24 -4.02 1.96 11.29
CA GLU A 24 -3.87 2.19 12.74
C GLU A 24 -3.00 3.42 13.02
N GLN A 25 -1.85 3.52 12.36
CA GLN A 25 -0.96 4.69 12.50
C GLN A 25 -1.64 5.98 12.03
N PHE A 26 -2.44 5.93 10.95
CA PHE A 26 -3.15 7.11 10.45
C PHE A 26 -4.26 7.55 11.39
N VAL A 27 -5.02 6.61 11.96
CA VAL A 27 -6.04 6.92 12.97
C VAL A 27 -5.40 7.50 14.23
N ALA A 28 -4.30 6.94 14.71
CA ALA A 28 -3.54 7.47 15.85
C ALA A 28 -3.07 8.92 15.62
N GLU A 29 -2.86 9.32 14.37
CA GLU A 29 -2.47 10.66 13.97
C GLU A 29 -3.66 11.56 13.55
N GLY A 30 -4.89 11.12 13.85
CA GLY A 30 -6.11 11.93 13.72
C GLY A 30 -6.79 11.88 12.36
N ALA A 31 -6.41 10.92 11.49
CA ALA A 31 -7.12 10.66 10.25
C ALA A 31 -8.39 9.82 10.48
N ARG A 32 -9.34 9.95 9.55
CA ARG A 32 -10.42 8.98 9.35
C ARG A 32 -10.05 8.07 8.20
N VAL A 33 -10.30 6.77 8.30
CA VAL A 33 -9.87 5.80 7.29
C VAL A 33 -11.03 5.01 6.70
N VAL A 34 -10.96 4.72 5.41
CA VAL A 34 -11.81 3.74 4.74
C VAL A 34 -10.93 2.55 4.36
N LEU A 35 -11.26 1.40 4.91
CA LEU A 35 -10.57 0.15 4.65
C LEU A 35 -11.26 -0.59 3.50
N GLY A 36 -10.52 -0.88 2.43
CA GLY A 36 -11.00 -1.71 1.32
C GLY A 36 -10.34 -3.07 1.34
N ASP A 37 -11.12 -4.16 1.37
CA ASP A 37 -10.61 -5.52 1.27
C ASP A 37 -11.64 -6.44 0.61
N LEU A 38 -11.22 -7.64 0.17
CA LEU A 38 -12.12 -8.67 -0.35
C LEU A 38 -12.98 -9.30 0.75
N ASP A 39 -12.41 -9.49 1.93
CA ASP A 39 -13.06 -10.05 3.11
C ASP A 39 -13.71 -8.93 3.93
N LEU A 40 -15.01 -8.71 3.71
CA LEU A 40 -15.76 -7.67 4.42
C LEU A 40 -15.78 -7.93 5.93
N GLY A 41 -15.96 -9.18 6.37
CA GLY A 41 -16.03 -9.50 7.79
C GLY A 41 -14.73 -9.19 8.54
N ALA A 42 -13.59 -9.54 7.96
CA ALA A 42 -12.28 -9.17 8.50
C ALA A 42 -12.07 -7.65 8.48
N THR A 43 -12.57 -6.96 7.44
CA THR A 43 -12.46 -5.50 7.32
C THR A 43 -13.30 -4.78 8.36
N GLU A 44 -14.53 -5.26 8.64
CA GLU A 44 -15.40 -4.73 9.70
C GLU A 44 -14.78 -4.93 11.09
N ALA A 45 -14.19 -6.09 11.33
CA ALA A 45 -13.45 -6.35 12.58
C ALA A 45 -12.26 -5.39 12.75
N ALA A 46 -11.51 -5.14 11.69
CA ALA A 46 -10.41 -4.18 11.67
C ALA A 46 -10.91 -2.74 11.92
N ALA A 47 -11.97 -2.30 11.24
CA ALA A 47 -12.55 -0.98 11.43
C ALA A 47 -13.03 -0.77 12.88
N LYS A 48 -13.62 -1.80 13.49
CA LYS A 48 -14.01 -1.76 14.90
C LYS A 48 -12.81 -1.60 15.85
N GLN A 49 -11.70 -2.27 15.58
CA GLN A 49 -10.48 -2.12 16.37
C GLN A 49 -9.90 -0.69 16.27
N LEU A 50 -10.08 -0.03 15.14
CA LEU A 50 -9.60 1.33 14.88
C LEU A 50 -10.50 2.43 15.48
N GLY A 51 -11.55 2.08 16.21
CA GLY A 51 -12.45 3.03 16.85
C GLY A 51 -13.87 3.08 16.25
N GLY A 52 -14.19 2.17 15.32
CA GLY A 52 -15.52 2.03 14.72
C GLY A 52 -15.88 3.18 13.76
N GLU A 53 -17.17 3.42 13.58
CA GLU A 53 -17.71 4.30 12.52
C GLU A 53 -17.23 5.75 12.54
N ASP A 54 -16.79 6.26 13.67
CA ASP A 54 -16.28 7.63 13.79
C ASP A 54 -14.84 7.76 13.23
N ALA A 55 -14.06 6.70 13.28
CA ALA A 55 -12.66 6.67 12.86
C ALA A 55 -12.43 5.84 11.59
N ALA A 56 -13.18 4.75 11.40
CA ALA A 56 -12.94 3.80 10.33
C ALA A 56 -14.22 3.24 9.70
N LEU A 57 -14.24 3.15 8.37
CA LEU A 57 -15.31 2.52 7.59
C LEU A 57 -14.75 1.30 6.84
N ALA A 58 -15.47 0.17 6.90
CA ALA A 58 -15.16 -1.03 6.14
C ALA A 58 -15.96 -1.06 4.83
N VAL A 59 -15.29 -1.36 3.72
CA VAL A 59 -15.91 -1.49 2.40
C VAL A 59 -15.33 -2.71 1.69
N ARG A 60 -16.21 -3.60 1.20
CA ARG A 60 -15.75 -4.70 0.34
C ARG A 60 -15.24 -4.14 -0.97
N CYS A 61 -14.02 -4.52 -1.36
CA CYS A 61 -13.40 -4.02 -2.59
C CYS A 61 -12.46 -5.05 -3.23
N ASN A 62 -12.75 -5.41 -4.48
CA ASN A 62 -11.79 -6.07 -5.35
C ASN A 62 -11.03 -5.01 -6.15
N VAL A 63 -9.76 -4.82 -5.85
CA VAL A 63 -8.92 -3.80 -6.50
C VAL A 63 -8.72 -4.02 -8.02
N THR A 64 -8.99 -5.22 -8.54
CA THR A 64 -8.95 -5.49 -9.99
C THR A 64 -10.13 -4.90 -10.74
N SER A 65 -11.21 -4.53 -10.02
CA SER A 65 -12.42 -3.90 -10.54
C SER A 65 -12.34 -2.38 -10.35
N GLY A 66 -12.19 -1.65 -11.44
CA GLY A 66 -12.20 -0.18 -11.39
C GLY A 66 -13.50 0.40 -10.82
N ALA A 67 -14.63 -0.28 -11.04
CA ALA A 67 -15.92 0.14 -10.49
C ALA A 67 -15.96 0.03 -8.95
N GLU A 68 -15.46 -1.09 -8.40
CA GLU A 68 -15.41 -1.29 -6.94
C GLU A 68 -14.41 -0.33 -6.28
N VAL A 69 -13.29 -0.03 -6.93
CA VAL A 69 -12.32 0.97 -6.44
C VAL A 69 -12.91 2.38 -6.45
N ASN A 70 -13.67 2.75 -7.51
CA ASN A 70 -14.38 4.02 -7.53
C ASN A 70 -15.44 4.11 -6.41
N ALA A 71 -16.17 3.02 -6.15
CA ALA A 71 -17.13 2.96 -5.03
C ALA A 71 -16.43 3.10 -3.68
N LEU A 72 -15.27 2.43 -3.47
CA LEU A 72 -14.45 2.56 -2.27
C LEU A 72 -14.04 4.02 -2.01
N VAL A 73 -13.52 4.68 -3.03
CA VAL A 73 -13.10 6.09 -2.94
C VAL A 73 -14.32 7.02 -2.77
N GLY A 74 -15.44 6.71 -3.43
CA GLY A 74 -16.72 7.42 -3.25
C GLY A 74 -17.25 7.34 -1.81
N ALA A 75 -17.11 6.18 -1.17
CA ALA A 75 -17.51 5.99 0.23
C ALA A 75 -16.73 6.90 1.19
N ALA A 76 -15.45 7.19 0.90
CA ALA A 76 -14.67 8.15 1.69
C ALA A 76 -15.25 9.58 1.57
N VAL A 77 -15.61 9.99 0.36
CA VAL A 77 -16.22 11.30 0.12
C VAL A 77 -17.60 11.39 0.78
N GLU A 78 -18.43 10.37 0.61
CA GLU A 78 -19.77 10.33 1.17
C GLU A 78 -19.80 10.33 2.70
N ARG A 79 -18.95 9.49 3.32
CA ARG A 79 -18.94 9.31 4.77
C ARG A 79 -18.16 10.40 5.51
N PHE A 80 -17.04 10.85 4.95
CA PHE A 80 -16.09 11.74 5.64
C PHE A 80 -15.87 13.09 4.95
N GLY A 81 -16.53 13.34 3.82
CA GLY A 81 -16.56 14.63 3.14
C GLY A 81 -15.40 14.85 2.16
N GLY A 82 -14.49 13.89 1.96
CA GLY A 82 -13.38 14.05 1.02
C GLY A 82 -12.40 12.89 1.01
N LEU A 83 -11.34 13.05 0.22
CA LEU A 83 -10.22 12.12 0.15
C LEU A 83 -8.90 12.91 0.09
N ASP A 84 -8.05 12.73 1.07
CA ASP A 84 -6.73 13.38 1.17
C ASP A 84 -5.57 12.41 0.90
N ILE A 85 -5.77 11.13 1.28
CA ILE A 85 -4.70 10.11 1.24
C ILE A 85 -5.23 8.84 0.59
N MET A 86 -4.46 8.27 -0.35
CA MET A 86 -4.70 6.95 -0.92
C MET A 86 -3.50 6.05 -0.69
N VAL A 87 -3.71 4.89 -0.04
CA VAL A 87 -2.68 3.86 0.11
C VAL A 87 -3.04 2.64 -0.71
N ASN A 88 -2.30 2.39 -1.78
CA ASN A 88 -2.44 1.22 -2.61
C ASN A 88 -1.57 0.08 -2.06
N ASN A 89 -2.14 -0.72 -1.16
CA ASN A 89 -1.42 -1.78 -0.44
C ASN A 89 -1.89 -3.19 -0.80
N ALA A 90 -3.11 -3.39 -1.27
CA ALA A 90 -3.65 -4.72 -1.59
C ALA A 90 -2.70 -5.56 -2.44
N GLY A 91 -2.54 -6.83 -2.08
CA GLY A 91 -1.62 -7.71 -2.78
C GLY A 91 -1.79 -9.19 -2.45
N ILE A 92 -1.28 -10.03 -3.34
CA ILE A 92 -1.25 -11.49 -3.23
C ILE A 92 0.11 -12.04 -3.62
N THR A 93 0.42 -13.27 -3.25
CA THR A 93 1.57 -14.02 -3.77
C THR A 93 1.11 -15.24 -4.54
N ARG A 94 1.80 -15.55 -5.64
CA ARG A 94 1.66 -16.77 -6.44
C ARG A 94 3.06 -17.16 -6.90
N ASP A 95 3.91 -17.47 -5.90
CA ASP A 95 5.32 -17.74 -6.14
C ASP A 95 5.52 -19.11 -6.79
N ALA A 96 6.24 -19.14 -7.89
CA ALA A 96 6.63 -20.35 -8.59
C ALA A 96 7.89 -20.08 -9.43
N THR A 97 8.73 -21.09 -9.64
CA THR A 97 9.85 -20.94 -10.59
C THR A 97 9.32 -20.68 -11.99
N MET A 98 10.10 -20.00 -12.84
CA MET A 98 9.73 -19.68 -14.23
C MET A 98 9.17 -20.92 -14.99
N ARG A 99 9.75 -22.09 -14.78
CA ARG A 99 9.30 -23.32 -15.41
C ARG A 99 7.93 -23.81 -14.95
N LYS A 100 7.54 -23.48 -13.71
CA LYS A 100 6.29 -24.00 -13.08
C LYS A 100 5.18 -22.95 -12.99
N MET A 101 5.51 -21.67 -13.17
CA MET A 101 4.55 -20.59 -13.10
C MET A 101 3.55 -20.70 -14.27
N THR A 102 2.26 -20.67 -13.95
CA THR A 102 1.20 -20.66 -14.96
C THR A 102 0.88 -19.22 -15.38
N GLU A 103 0.31 -19.05 -16.57
CA GLU A 103 -0.18 -17.73 -17.04
C GLU A 103 -1.19 -17.14 -16.06
N GLU A 104 -2.09 -17.96 -15.53
CA GLU A 104 -3.08 -17.53 -14.55
C GLU A 104 -2.44 -16.98 -13.26
N GLN A 105 -1.40 -17.63 -12.75
CA GLN A 105 -0.65 -17.15 -11.57
C GLN A 105 0.06 -15.83 -11.87
N PHE A 106 0.59 -15.68 -13.08
CA PHE A 106 1.21 -14.43 -13.53
C PHE A 106 0.16 -13.33 -13.61
N ASP A 107 -0.93 -13.56 -14.33
CA ASP A 107 -1.99 -12.58 -14.58
C ASP A 107 -2.69 -12.14 -13.29
N GLN A 108 -2.96 -13.05 -12.36
CA GLN A 108 -3.55 -12.71 -11.06
C GLN A 108 -2.68 -11.71 -10.28
N VAL A 109 -1.36 -11.93 -10.25
CA VAL A 109 -0.43 -11.05 -9.53
C VAL A 109 -0.34 -9.69 -10.22
N ILE A 110 -0.24 -9.64 -11.54
CA ILE A 110 -0.25 -8.38 -12.31
C ILE A 110 -1.57 -7.63 -12.11
N ALA A 111 -2.70 -8.33 -12.18
CA ALA A 111 -4.02 -7.72 -12.02
C ALA A 111 -4.21 -7.10 -10.64
N VAL A 112 -3.84 -7.82 -9.57
CA VAL A 112 -4.02 -7.30 -8.20
C VAL A 112 -3.03 -6.20 -7.89
N HIS A 113 -1.73 -6.42 -8.13
CA HIS A 113 -0.70 -5.46 -7.72
C HIS A 113 -0.62 -4.26 -8.66
N LEU A 114 -0.36 -4.48 -9.95
CA LEU A 114 -0.08 -3.38 -10.87
C LEU A 114 -1.36 -2.69 -11.31
N LYS A 115 -2.33 -3.43 -11.85
CA LYS A 115 -3.62 -2.86 -12.27
C LYS A 115 -4.42 -2.33 -11.08
N GLY A 116 -4.43 -3.06 -9.93
CA GLY A 116 -5.10 -2.60 -8.72
C GLY A 116 -4.53 -1.28 -8.20
N THR A 117 -3.20 -1.14 -8.15
CA THR A 117 -2.55 0.13 -7.80
C THR A 117 -2.87 1.24 -8.81
N TRP A 118 -2.93 0.93 -10.11
CA TRP A 118 -3.35 1.88 -11.13
C TRP A 118 -4.81 2.33 -10.94
N ASN A 119 -5.72 1.41 -10.67
CA ASN A 119 -7.13 1.72 -10.39
C ASN A 119 -7.26 2.69 -9.20
N GLY A 120 -6.58 2.38 -8.08
CA GLY A 120 -6.60 3.24 -6.88
C GLY A 120 -5.98 4.61 -7.13
N THR A 121 -4.83 4.66 -7.80
CA THR A 121 -4.17 5.91 -8.17
C THR A 121 -5.08 6.77 -9.06
N LYS A 122 -5.70 6.18 -10.07
CA LYS A 122 -6.62 6.87 -11.00
C LYS A 122 -7.86 7.40 -10.28
N ALA A 123 -8.50 6.58 -9.45
CA ALA A 123 -9.71 6.96 -8.72
C ALA A 123 -9.43 8.09 -7.72
N ALA A 124 -8.36 7.98 -6.94
CA ALA A 124 -7.96 9.02 -6.00
C ALA A 124 -7.55 10.33 -6.71
N ALA A 125 -6.77 10.23 -7.79
CA ALA A 125 -6.36 11.39 -8.56
C ALA A 125 -7.54 12.18 -9.14
N ALA A 126 -8.65 11.53 -9.50
CA ALA A 126 -9.85 12.21 -10.00
C ALA A 126 -10.44 13.18 -8.98
N ILE A 127 -10.39 12.86 -7.68
CA ILE A 127 -10.89 13.71 -6.59
C ILE A 127 -9.81 14.71 -6.15
N MET A 128 -8.60 14.25 -5.93
CA MET A 128 -7.52 15.05 -5.37
C MET A 128 -7.11 16.23 -6.28
N ARG A 129 -7.14 16.04 -7.61
CA ARG A 129 -6.81 17.11 -8.56
C ARG A 129 -7.80 18.27 -8.53
N GLU A 130 -9.08 18.00 -8.31
CA GLU A 130 -10.12 19.04 -8.16
C GLU A 130 -9.89 19.84 -6.88
N ASN A 131 -9.48 19.15 -5.80
CA ASN A 131 -9.15 19.77 -4.51
C ASN A 131 -7.75 20.43 -4.50
N LYS A 132 -6.94 20.24 -5.55
CA LYS A 132 -5.54 20.66 -5.64
C LYS A 132 -4.70 20.26 -4.45
N ARG A 133 -4.98 19.09 -3.88
CA ARG A 133 -4.34 18.56 -2.69
C ARG A 133 -4.52 17.04 -2.62
N GLY A 134 -3.46 16.32 -2.24
CA GLY A 134 -3.54 14.90 -1.95
C GLY A 134 -2.19 14.21 -1.87
N ALA A 135 -2.18 13.03 -1.25
CA ALA A 135 -1.01 12.15 -1.19
C ALA A 135 -1.39 10.72 -1.56
N ILE A 136 -0.69 10.15 -2.51
CA ILE A 136 -0.85 8.75 -2.94
C ILE A 136 0.43 8.00 -2.57
N VAL A 137 0.28 6.91 -1.81
CA VAL A 137 1.36 6.03 -1.37
C VAL A 137 1.15 4.65 -1.98
N ASN A 138 2.07 4.23 -2.83
CA ASN A 138 2.02 2.95 -3.54
C ASN A 138 2.96 1.94 -2.89
N MET A 139 2.45 0.78 -2.51
CA MET A 139 3.27 -0.29 -1.92
C MET A 139 3.94 -1.12 -3.02
N SER A 140 5.23 -0.81 -3.27
CA SER A 140 6.11 -1.63 -4.08
C SER A 140 6.75 -2.74 -3.20
N SER A 141 7.95 -3.15 -3.48
CA SER A 141 8.76 -4.11 -2.71
C SER A 141 10.21 -4.03 -3.18
N ILE A 142 11.13 -4.40 -2.31
CA ILE A 142 12.53 -4.60 -2.70
C ILE A 142 12.67 -5.64 -3.81
N SER A 143 11.77 -6.62 -3.91
CA SER A 143 11.69 -7.59 -5.01
C SER A 143 11.54 -6.92 -6.38
N GLY A 144 10.89 -5.76 -6.45
CA GLY A 144 10.79 -4.98 -7.69
C GLY A 144 12.10 -4.29 -8.10
N LYS A 145 13.06 -4.13 -7.17
CA LYS A 145 14.39 -3.55 -7.43
C LYS A 145 15.40 -4.63 -7.87
N VAL A 146 15.44 -5.75 -7.14
CA VAL A 146 16.53 -6.73 -7.31
C VAL A 146 16.10 -8.00 -8.04
N GLY A 147 14.79 -8.28 -8.13
CA GLY A 147 14.27 -9.57 -8.58
C GLY A 147 14.56 -10.68 -7.59
N LEU A 148 13.59 -11.56 -7.33
CA LEU A 148 13.79 -12.72 -6.47
C LEU A 148 13.40 -14.00 -7.21
N VAL A 149 14.13 -15.07 -6.94
CA VAL A 149 13.84 -16.39 -7.51
C VAL A 149 12.43 -16.83 -7.15
N GLY A 150 11.67 -17.29 -8.14
CA GLY A 150 10.28 -17.70 -7.96
C GLY A 150 9.26 -16.57 -7.98
N GLN A 151 9.67 -15.33 -8.20
CA GLN A 151 8.82 -14.14 -8.14
C GLN A 151 8.83 -13.32 -9.44
N THR A 152 8.88 -13.95 -10.61
CA THR A 152 8.91 -13.21 -11.87
C THR A 152 7.67 -12.35 -12.09
N ASN A 153 6.48 -12.82 -11.71
CA ASN A 153 5.23 -12.09 -11.69
C ASN A 153 5.25 -10.94 -10.67
N TYR A 154 5.59 -11.24 -9.42
CA TYR A 154 5.61 -10.28 -8.32
C TYR A 154 6.67 -9.19 -8.52
N SER A 155 7.89 -9.58 -8.90
CA SER A 155 8.97 -8.63 -9.19
C SER A 155 8.61 -7.70 -10.35
N ALA A 156 8.01 -8.22 -11.43
CA ALA A 156 7.54 -7.43 -12.55
C ALA A 156 6.46 -6.43 -12.14
N ALA A 157 5.45 -6.88 -11.35
CA ALA A 157 4.39 -6.01 -10.86
C ALA A 157 4.95 -4.90 -9.95
N LYS A 158 5.84 -5.25 -9.02
CA LYS A 158 6.42 -4.29 -8.06
C LYS A 158 7.39 -3.30 -8.71
N ALA A 159 8.14 -3.72 -9.73
CA ALA A 159 8.92 -2.81 -10.58
C ALA A 159 8.01 -1.87 -11.41
N GLY A 160 6.93 -2.41 -11.98
CA GLY A 160 5.93 -1.63 -12.72
C GLY A 160 5.28 -0.54 -11.86
N ILE A 161 5.00 -0.81 -10.58
CA ILE A 161 4.48 0.18 -9.64
C ILE A 161 5.44 1.36 -9.49
N VAL A 162 6.75 1.12 -9.44
CA VAL A 162 7.76 2.20 -9.36
C VAL A 162 7.71 3.09 -10.60
N GLY A 163 7.68 2.50 -11.80
CA GLY A 163 7.56 3.24 -13.05
C GLY A 163 6.28 4.06 -13.12
N MET A 164 5.14 3.44 -12.78
CA MET A 164 3.83 4.08 -12.72
C MET A 164 3.80 5.23 -11.70
N THR A 165 4.37 5.05 -10.51
CA THR A 165 4.47 6.09 -9.48
C THR A 165 5.17 7.33 -10.01
N LYS A 166 6.32 7.16 -10.70
CA LYS A 166 7.09 8.27 -11.27
C LYS A 166 6.32 9.01 -12.39
N ALA A 167 5.59 8.26 -13.22
CA ALA A 167 4.77 8.85 -14.28
C ALA A 167 3.61 9.65 -13.68
N ALA A 168 2.82 9.04 -12.79
CA ALA A 168 1.70 9.69 -12.11
C ALA A 168 2.14 10.92 -11.30
N ALA A 169 3.30 10.87 -10.64
CA ALA A 169 3.88 12.01 -9.93
C ALA A 169 4.10 13.21 -10.85
N LYS A 170 4.64 12.99 -12.05
CA LYS A 170 4.86 14.07 -13.03
C LYS A 170 3.55 14.65 -13.57
N GLU A 171 2.53 13.80 -13.78
CA GLU A 171 1.23 14.23 -14.26
C GLU A 171 0.45 15.04 -13.21
N LEU A 172 0.60 14.72 -11.92
CA LEU A 172 -0.24 15.23 -10.85
C LEU A 172 0.42 16.34 -10.00
N ALA A 173 1.74 16.51 -10.07
CA ALA A 173 2.46 17.45 -9.22
C ALA A 173 1.96 18.90 -9.34
N HIS A 174 1.70 19.38 -10.56
CA HIS A 174 1.19 20.73 -10.82
C HIS A 174 -0.26 20.93 -10.33
N LEU A 175 -0.94 19.86 -9.97
CA LEU A 175 -2.29 19.85 -9.38
C LEU A 175 -2.25 19.70 -7.85
N GLY A 176 -1.08 19.81 -7.21
CA GLY A 176 -0.92 19.71 -5.77
C GLY A 176 -1.03 18.29 -5.22
N VAL A 177 -0.95 17.26 -6.06
CA VAL A 177 -1.04 15.85 -5.65
C VAL A 177 0.34 15.20 -5.70
N ARG A 178 0.77 14.64 -4.58
CA ARG A 178 2.04 13.91 -4.46
C ARG A 178 1.81 12.41 -4.63
N VAL A 179 2.68 11.74 -5.37
CA VAL A 179 2.61 10.28 -5.58
C VAL A 179 3.98 9.69 -5.29
N ASN A 180 4.08 8.85 -4.27
CA ASN A 180 5.34 8.23 -3.85
C ASN A 180 5.15 6.72 -3.66
N ALA A 181 6.24 5.97 -3.58
CA ALA A 181 6.22 4.54 -3.34
C ALA A 181 7.10 4.15 -2.14
N ILE A 182 6.74 3.04 -1.50
CA ILE A 182 7.55 2.38 -0.48
C ILE A 182 7.97 1.02 -1.01
N GLN A 183 9.22 0.65 -0.77
CA GLN A 183 9.79 -0.69 -1.03
C GLN A 183 10.15 -1.37 0.29
N PRO A 184 9.21 -2.09 0.93
CA PRO A 184 9.53 -2.89 2.10
C PRO A 184 10.48 -4.03 1.75
N GLY A 185 11.35 -4.38 2.70
CA GLY A 185 12.21 -5.55 2.68
C GLY A 185 11.58 -6.76 3.36
N LEU A 186 12.34 -7.40 4.26
CA LEU A 186 11.85 -8.48 5.09
C LEU A 186 11.09 -7.88 6.30
N ILE A 187 9.76 -7.91 6.24
CA ILE A 187 8.88 -7.39 7.30
C ILE A 187 8.09 -8.55 7.91
N ARG A 188 7.93 -8.57 9.24
CA ARG A 188 7.09 -9.56 9.92
C ARG A 188 5.64 -9.43 9.48
N SER A 189 5.02 -10.55 9.17
CA SER A 189 3.62 -10.64 8.77
C SER A 189 3.20 -12.11 8.81
N ALA A 190 1.92 -12.40 8.82
CA ALA A 190 1.42 -13.76 8.71
C ALA A 190 2.00 -14.51 7.49
N MET A 191 2.21 -13.81 6.37
CA MET A 191 2.82 -14.37 5.17
C MET A 191 4.29 -14.75 5.38
N THR A 192 5.07 -13.93 6.07
CA THR A 192 6.50 -14.20 6.30
C THR A 192 6.72 -15.19 7.44
N GLU A 193 5.85 -15.24 8.43
CA GLU A 193 5.86 -16.22 9.52
C GLU A 193 5.52 -17.64 9.05
N ALA A 194 4.78 -17.77 7.96
CA ALA A 194 4.49 -19.05 7.32
C ALA A 194 5.68 -19.64 6.53
N MET A 195 6.80 -18.90 6.39
CA MET A 195 7.98 -19.41 5.69
C MET A 195 8.66 -20.52 6.49
N PRO A 196 9.25 -21.53 5.80
CA PRO A 196 10.15 -22.49 6.44
C PRO A 196 11.32 -21.78 7.14
N GLN A 197 11.67 -22.23 8.34
CA GLN A 197 12.69 -21.56 9.19
C GLN A 197 14.02 -21.32 8.44
N HIS A 198 14.51 -22.31 7.70
CA HIS A 198 15.77 -22.17 6.96
C HIS A 198 15.72 -21.05 5.89
N ILE A 199 14.55 -20.81 5.27
CA ILE A 199 14.37 -19.71 4.31
C ILE A 199 14.31 -18.37 5.04
N TRP A 200 13.65 -18.34 6.20
CA TRP A 200 13.63 -17.16 7.06
C TRP A 200 15.05 -16.77 7.48
N ASP A 201 15.84 -17.73 7.98
CA ASP A 201 17.21 -17.49 8.45
C ASP A 201 18.12 -17.00 7.32
N GLN A 202 17.99 -17.58 6.12
CA GLN A 202 18.73 -17.10 4.94
C GLN A 202 18.40 -15.64 4.60
N LYS A 203 17.10 -15.30 4.58
CA LYS A 203 16.67 -13.91 4.29
C LYS A 203 17.10 -12.95 5.38
N LEU A 204 17.06 -13.37 6.63
CA LEU A 204 17.47 -12.58 7.78
C LEU A 204 18.98 -12.29 7.77
N ALA A 205 19.79 -13.26 7.38
CA ALA A 205 21.24 -13.10 7.26
C ALA A 205 21.67 -12.05 6.22
N GLU A 206 20.77 -11.73 5.25
CA GLU A 206 21.00 -10.68 4.26
C GLU A 206 20.61 -9.27 4.75
N VAL A 207 20.06 -9.14 5.97
CA VAL A 207 19.64 -7.85 6.54
C VAL A 207 20.73 -7.29 7.44
N PRO A 208 21.40 -6.18 7.07
CA PRO A 208 22.49 -5.60 7.87
C PRO A 208 22.09 -5.21 9.29
N MET A 209 20.82 -4.79 9.52
CA MET A 209 20.32 -4.50 10.87
C MET A 209 20.11 -5.76 11.74
N GLY A 210 20.34 -6.98 11.22
CA GLY A 210 20.28 -8.24 11.94
C GLY A 210 18.88 -8.67 12.41
N ARG A 211 17.82 -7.98 11.97
CA ARG A 211 16.43 -8.31 12.31
C ARG A 211 15.50 -8.02 11.14
N ALA A 212 14.36 -8.67 11.13
CA ALA A 212 13.26 -8.25 10.26
C ALA A 212 12.68 -6.91 10.77
N GLY A 213 12.10 -6.15 9.86
CA GLY A 213 11.32 -4.97 10.20
C GLY A 213 9.94 -5.36 10.74
N GLU A 214 9.34 -4.47 11.50
CA GLU A 214 7.96 -4.61 11.99
C GLU A 214 6.99 -3.81 11.09
N PRO A 215 5.71 -4.18 10.99
CA PRO A 215 4.72 -3.46 10.18
C PRO A 215 4.62 -1.97 10.51
N ASP A 216 4.77 -1.60 11.78
CA ASP A 216 4.72 -0.21 12.24
C ASP A 216 5.87 0.65 11.69
N GLU A 217 7.04 0.05 11.42
CA GLU A 217 8.17 0.76 10.80
C GLU A 217 7.85 1.17 9.35
N VAL A 218 7.11 0.34 8.62
CA VAL A 218 6.61 0.69 7.29
C VAL A 218 5.47 1.70 7.39
N ALA A 219 4.58 1.55 8.39
CA ALA A 219 3.46 2.47 8.62
C ALA A 219 3.95 3.90 8.94
N LYS A 220 5.03 4.05 9.70
CA LYS A 220 5.67 5.35 9.98
C LYS A 220 6.20 6.03 8.72
N VAL A 221 6.74 5.27 7.77
CA VAL A 221 7.17 5.82 6.47
C VAL A 221 5.96 6.17 5.60
N ALA A 222 4.89 5.38 5.65
CA ALA A 222 3.63 5.73 4.98
C ALA A 222 3.03 7.03 5.56
N LEU A 223 3.05 7.20 6.89
CA LEU A 223 2.64 8.43 7.57
C LEU A 223 3.49 9.63 7.12
N PHE A 224 4.81 9.49 7.08
CA PHE A 224 5.70 10.55 6.58
C PHE A 224 5.33 10.95 5.15
N LEU A 225 5.14 10.00 4.25
CA LEU A 225 4.79 10.26 2.85
C LEU A 225 3.36 10.81 2.68
N ALA A 226 2.45 10.48 3.57
CA ALA A 226 1.07 10.99 3.57
C ALA A 226 0.97 12.42 4.10
N SER A 227 1.81 12.79 5.07
CA SER A 227 1.76 14.08 5.78
C SER A 227 2.55 15.19 5.07
N ASP A 228 2.40 16.42 5.59
CA ASP A 228 3.14 17.61 5.13
C ASP A 228 4.64 17.57 5.42
N LEU A 229 5.12 16.60 6.24
CA LEU A 229 6.54 16.36 6.43
C LEU A 229 7.28 16.03 5.12
N SER A 230 6.56 15.52 4.13
CA SER A 230 7.07 15.20 2.79
C SER A 230 6.51 16.13 1.69
N SER A 231 6.14 17.36 2.05
CA SER A 231 5.47 18.33 1.16
C SER A 231 6.21 18.63 -0.14
N TYR A 232 7.54 18.47 -0.17
CA TYR A 232 8.35 18.69 -1.38
C TYR A 232 8.85 17.37 -2.01
N MET A 233 8.14 16.25 -1.73
CA MET A 233 8.52 14.92 -2.22
C MET A 233 7.41 14.32 -3.09
N THR A 234 7.71 14.10 -4.37
CA THR A 234 6.85 13.36 -5.31
C THR A 234 7.70 12.56 -6.28
N GLY A 235 7.23 11.38 -6.70
CA GLY A 235 7.99 10.44 -7.55
C GLY A 235 9.10 9.69 -6.82
N THR A 236 9.20 9.82 -5.50
CA THR A 236 10.21 9.16 -4.67
C THR A 236 9.84 7.72 -4.39
N VAL A 237 10.87 6.89 -4.25
CA VAL A 237 10.77 5.48 -3.83
C VAL A 237 11.60 5.31 -2.57
N MET A 238 10.95 5.05 -1.43
CA MET A 238 11.62 4.88 -0.14
C MET A 238 11.78 3.40 0.20
N GLU A 239 13.01 2.99 0.48
CA GLU A 239 13.32 1.63 0.90
C GLU A 239 13.22 1.52 2.43
N VAL A 240 12.48 0.50 2.92
CA VAL A 240 12.36 0.15 4.33
C VAL A 240 12.80 -1.29 4.48
N THR A 241 14.13 -1.50 4.46
CA THR A 241 14.74 -2.82 4.20
C THR A 241 15.70 -3.28 5.29
N GLY A 242 16.01 -2.45 6.29
CA GLY A 242 17.08 -2.71 7.25
C GLY A 242 18.47 -2.79 6.60
N GLY A 243 18.63 -2.16 5.44
CA GLY A 243 19.87 -2.17 4.64
C GLY A 243 20.01 -3.34 3.67
N ARG A 244 19.01 -4.22 3.57
CA ARG A 244 19.04 -5.32 2.62
C ARG A 244 19.06 -4.79 1.19
N PHE A 245 20.04 -5.24 0.40
CA PHE A 245 20.24 -4.84 -0.99
C PHE A 245 20.54 -3.34 -1.21
N MET A 246 21.28 -2.73 -0.29
CA MET A 246 21.88 -1.40 -0.47
C MET A 246 22.77 -1.36 -1.71
#